data_dfc6cb016c93cad1a4aca09eef04ee63
#
_entry.id   dfc6cb016c93cad1a4aca09eef04ee63
#
_cell.length_a   1.000
_cell.length_b   1.000
_cell.length_c   1.000
_cell.angle_alpha   90.00
_cell.angle_beta   90.00
_cell.angle_gamma   90.00
#
_symmetry.space_group_name_H-M   'P 1'
#
loop_
_entity.id
_entity.type
_entity.pdbx_description
1 polymer ?
#
loop_
_entity_poly.entity_id
_entity_poly.type
_entity_poly.pdbx_seq_one_letter_code
_entity_poly.pdbx_strand_id
1 'polypeptide(L)'
;MSIPQAKAGRPRDPALDRALLSAAARQLGELGYARMSLESVAAAAGTTVPSLRRRYRNKAELVAAVIGSLRVEEPPADASTPRAHALAILENFHHNLRAVPALAILGSLLAEEERHPELLELFKTRIVEPRRALLRQALAAGCLADRADLDVLTSMLIGAFYARHLTAAGIPEDWPDRVLGAVWPPDAGTAPGRQR
;
A
#
# COMPACT_ATOMS: atom_id res chain seq x y z
N MET A 1 11.39 -6.14 -55.40
CA MET A 1 11.99 -5.47 -54.22
C MET A 1 11.24 -5.94 -52.99
N SER A 2 11.82 -6.91 -52.22
CA SER A 2 11.21 -7.39 -50.98
C SER A 2 11.60 -6.48 -49.82
N ILE A 3 10.60 -5.94 -49.13
CA ILE A 3 10.79 -5.16 -47.92
C ILE A 3 11.20 -6.09 -46.78
N PRO A 4 12.31 -5.87 -46.07
CA PRO A 4 12.71 -6.71 -44.96
C PRO A 4 11.67 -6.53 -43.83
N GLN A 5 10.99 -7.62 -43.45
CA GLN A 5 10.17 -7.65 -42.24
C GLN A 5 11.09 -7.46 -41.02
N ALA A 6 10.80 -6.41 -40.23
CA ALA A 6 11.44 -6.16 -38.96
C ALA A 6 11.23 -7.37 -38.06
N LYS A 7 12.33 -8.03 -37.64
CA LYS A 7 12.30 -9.10 -36.63
C LYS A 7 11.57 -8.61 -35.38
N ALA A 8 10.40 -9.14 -35.15
CA ALA A 8 9.70 -8.95 -33.88
C ALA A 8 10.64 -9.39 -32.75
N GLY A 9 10.97 -8.47 -31.85
CA GLY A 9 11.83 -8.77 -30.71
C GLY A 9 11.25 -9.91 -29.88
N ARG A 10 12.12 -10.72 -29.26
CA ARG A 10 11.72 -11.83 -28.38
C ARG A 10 10.69 -11.32 -27.37
N PRO A 11 9.54 -12.01 -27.19
CA PRO A 11 8.51 -11.61 -26.23
C PRO A 11 9.11 -11.35 -24.84
N ARG A 12 8.59 -10.34 -24.13
CA ARG A 12 8.99 -10.08 -22.74
C ARG A 12 8.72 -11.33 -21.90
N ASP A 13 9.71 -11.74 -21.13
CA ASP A 13 9.58 -12.86 -20.19
C ASP A 13 8.92 -12.39 -18.89
N PRO A 14 7.66 -12.77 -18.59
CA PRO A 14 6.96 -12.35 -17.39
C PRO A 14 7.58 -12.88 -16.09
N ALA A 15 8.30 -14.02 -16.16
CA ALA A 15 8.98 -14.58 -15.00
C ALA A 15 10.15 -13.69 -14.58
N LEU A 16 10.94 -13.22 -15.56
CA LEU A 16 12.03 -12.29 -15.31
C LEU A 16 11.50 -10.92 -14.80
N ASP A 17 10.38 -10.42 -15.33
CA ASP A 17 9.79 -9.17 -14.85
C ASP A 17 9.38 -9.29 -13.37
N ARG A 18 8.73 -10.38 -12.97
CA ARG A 18 8.40 -10.65 -11.56
C ARG A 18 9.65 -10.75 -10.67
N ALA A 19 10.70 -11.44 -11.14
CA ALA A 19 11.95 -11.58 -10.39
C ALA A 19 12.63 -10.22 -10.16
N LEU A 20 12.67 -9.37 -11.19
CA LEU A 20 13.22 -8.00 -11.09
C LEU A 20 12.43 -7.14 -10.11
N LEU A 21 11.09 -7.12 -10.20
CA LEU A 21 10.24 -6.34 -9.30
C LEU A 21 10.33 -6.84 -7.86
N SER A 22 10.36 -8.16 -7.63
CA SER A 22 10.53 -8.75 -6.30
C SER A 22 11.90 -8.40 -5.70
N ALA A 23 12.98 -8.52 -6.47
CA ALA A 23 14.31 -8.14 -6.02
C ALA A 23 14.41 -6.64 -5.70
N ALA A 24 13.84 -5.79 -6.54
CA ALA A 24 13.82 -4.35 -6.34
C ALA A 24 12.98 -3.95 -5.12
N ALA A 25 11.79 -4.53 -4.91
CA ALA A 25 10.94 -4.27 -3.75
C ALA A 25 11.66 -4.65 -2.44
N ARG A 26 12.30 -5.81 -2.40
CA ARG A 26 13.09 -6.25 -1.25
C ARG A 26 14.22 -5.27 -0.96
N GLN A 27 15.05 -4.92 -1.95
CA GLN A 27 16.16 -3.99 -1.75
C GLN A 27 15.70 -2.57 -1.38
N LEU A 28 14.58 -2.12 -1.94
CA LEU A 28 14.00 -0.83 -1.56
C LEU A 28 13.60 -0.83 -0.08
N GLY A 29 13.05 -1.91 0.44
CA GLY A 29 12.70 -2.07 1.85
C GLY A 29 13.91 -2.25 2.76
N GLU A 30 14.92 -3.02 2.36
CA GLU A 30 16.08 -3.34 3.18
C GLU A 30 17.17 -2.26 3.18
N LEU A 31 17.45 -1.68 2.02
CA LEU A 31 18.56 -0.75 1.80
C LEU A 31 18.13 0.70 1.63
N GLY A 32 16.87 0.92 1.27
CA GLY A 32 16.34 2.20 0.86
C GLY A 32 16.72 2.60 -0.57
N TYR A 33 16.03 3.61 -1.09
CA TYR A 33 16.24 4.07 -2.46
C TYR A 33 17.68 4.49 -2.73
N ALA A 34 18.32 5.24 -1.82
CA ALA A 34 19.66 5.76 -2.05
C ALA A 34 20.70 4.66 -2.33
N ARG A 35 20.69 3.57 -1.54
CA ARG A 35 21.68 2.47 -1.62
C ARG A 35 21.31 1.36 -2.60
N MET A 36 20.06 1.27 -3.04
CA MET A 36 19.65 0.32 -4.08
C MET A 36 20.34 0.67 -5.40
N SER A 37 20.85 -0.34 -6.14
CA SER A 37 21.46 -0.16 -7.46
C SER A 37 20.85 -1.12 -8.50
N LEU A 38 20.91 -0.73 -9.79
CA LEU A 38 20.45 -1.59 -10.88
C LEU A 38 21.32 -2.85 -11.00
N GLU A 39 22.59 -2.75 -10.64
CA GLU A 39 23.55 -3.86 -10.63
C GLU A 39 23.18 -4.91 -9.61
N SER A 40 22.91 -4.48 -8.37
CA SER A 40 22.52 -5.40 -7.29
C SER A 40 21.16 -6.03 -7.54
N VAL A 41 20.19 -5.29 -8.10
CA VAL A 41 18.88 -5.84 -8.49
C VAL A 41 19.01 -6.86 -9.60
N ALA A 42 19.78 -6.58 -10.66
CA ALA A 42 20.00 -7.50 -11.76
C ALA A 42 20.64 -8.81 -11.28
N ALA A 43 21.68 -8.71 -10.43
CA ALA A 43 22.32 -9.87 -9.83
C ALA A 43 21.34 -10.70 -8.99
N ALA A 44 20.55 -10.07 -8.14
CA ALA A 44 19.55 -10.74 -7.29
C ALA A 44 18.41 -11.39 -8.09
N ALA A 45 18.09 -10.86 -9.28
CA ALA A 45 17.10 -11.42 -10.19
C ALA A 45 17.67 -12.46 -11.17
N GLY A 46 18.96 -12.82 -11.07
CA GLY A 46 19.61 -13.78 -11.97
C GLY A 46 19.74 -13.29 -13.40
N THR A 47 19.91 -11.99 -13.62
CA THR A 47 20.00 -11.40 -14.96
C THR A 47 21.14 -10.38 -15.07
N THR A 48 21.28 -9.75 -16.23
CA THR A 48 22.33 -8.74 -16.50
C THR A 48 21.75 -7.33 -16.48
N VAL A 49 22.59 -6.34 -16.15
CA VAL A 49 22.20 -4.92 -16.18
C VAL A 49 21.67 -4.48 -17.55
N PRO A 50 22.28 -4.87 -18.69
CA PRO A 50 21.71 -4.56 -20.00
C PRO A 50 20.30 -5.13 -20.20
N SER A 51 20.01 -6.32 -19.66
CA SER A 51 18.68 -6.92 -19.73
C SER A 51 17.67 -6.13 -18.89
N LEU A 52 18.06 -5.68 -17.68
CA LEU A 52 17.26 -4.82 -16.83
C LEU A 52 17.01 -3.46 -17.50
N ARG A 53 18.06 -2.81 -18.05
CA ARG A 53 17.94 -1.47 -18.70
C ARG A 53 17.06 -1.46 -19.95
N ARG A 54 16.91 -2.58 -20.63
CA ARG A 54 15.93 -2.70 -21.73
C ARG A 54 14.49 -2.64 -21.25
N ARG A 55 14.23 -2.87 -19.96
CA ARG A 55 12.89 -2.84 -19.33
C ARG A 55 12.65 -1.55 -18.56
N TYR A 56 13.66 -1.11 -17.82
CA TYR A 56 13.63 0.06 -16.94
C TYR A 56 14.88 0.89 -17.16
N ARG A 57 14.73 2.07 -17.71
CA ARG A 57 15.86 2.94 -18.14
C ARG A 57 16.73 3.39 -16.97
N ASN A 58 16.13 3.59 -15.80
CA ASN A 58 16.80 4.08 -14.59
C ASN A 58 16.14 3.48 -13.32
N LYS A 59 16.72 3.83 -12.18
CA LYS A 59 16.27 3.36 -10.87
C LYS A 59 14.86 3.87 -10.52
N ALA A 60 14.55 5.12 -10.84
CA ALA A 60 13.24 5.70 -10.56
C ALA A 60 12.14 4.98 -11.35
N GLU A 61 12.36 4.67 -12.62
CA GLU A 61 11.42 3.90 -13.44
C GLU A 61 11.21 2.48 -12.90
N LEU A 62 12.26 1.82 -12.42
CA LEU A 62 12.15 0.51 -11.77
C LEU A 62 11.33 0.60 -10.47
N VAL A 63 11.57 1.60 -9.62
CA VAL A 63 10.82 1.80 -8.38
C VAL A 63 9.37 2.19 -8.67
N ALA A 64 9.10 3.00 -9.68
CA ALA A 64 7.74 3.29 -10.13
C ALA A 64 7.01 2.01 -10.56
N ALA A 65 7.70 1.09 -11.26
CA ALA A 65 7.13 -0.21 -11.61
C ALA A 65 6.91 -1.12 -10.38
N VAL A 66 7.79 -1.07 -9.38
CA VAL A 66 7.58 -1.74 -8.08
C VAL A 66 6.29 -1.22 -7.44
N ILE A 67 6.13 0.10 -7.29
CA ILE A 67 4.92 0.71 -6.72
C ILE A 67 3.68 0.27 -7.50
N GLY A 68 3.74 0.29 -8.83
CA GLY A 68 2.64 -0.16 -9.70
C GLY A 68 2.33 -1.66 -9.61
N SER A 69 3.27 -2.47 -9.13
CA SER A 69 3.12 -3.92 -8.94
C SER A 69 2.64 -4.30 -7.54
N LEU A 70 2.69 -3.38 -6.57
CA LEU A 70 2.20 -3.63 -5.24
C LEU A 70 0.70 -3.95 -5.31
N ARG A 71 0.38 -5.21 -5.08
CA ARG A 71 -1.01 -5.64 -4.97
C ARG A 71 -1.48 -5.36 -3.55
N VAL A 72 -2.56 -4.64 -3.49
CA VAL A 72 -3.32 -4.43 -2.27
C VAL A 72 -4.46 -5.41 -2.34
N GLU A 73 -4.50 -6.35 -1.41
CA GLU A 73 -5.70 -7.17 -1.27
C GLU A 73 -6.87 -6.23 -0.95
N GLU A 74 -7.98 -6.42 -1.66
CA GLU A 74 -9.19 -5.66 -1.40
C GLU A 74 -9.92 -6.25 -0.18
N PRO A 75 -10.55 -5.41 0.65
CA PRO A 75 -11.36 -5.93 1.76
C PRO A 75 -12.55 -6.72 1.21
N PRO A 76 -13.06 -7.72 1.97
CA PRO A 76 -14.26 -8.44 1.60
C PRO A 76 -15.44 -7.47 1.34
N ALA A 77 -16.15 -7.68 0.23
CA ALA A 77 -17.25 -6.80 -0.17
C ALA A 77 -18.59 -7.11 0.56
N ASP A 78 -18.64 -8.17 1.36
CA ASP A 78 -19.85 -8.75 1.95
C ASP A 78 -20.11 -8.37 3.41
N ALA A 79 -19.50 -7.29 3.89
CA ALA A 79 -19.73 -6.82 5.25
C ALA A 79 -21.19 -6.39 5.47
N SER A 80 -21.85 -6.98 6.47
CA SER A 80 -23.29 -6.81 6.72
C SER A 80 -23.70 -5.44 7.26
N THR A 81 -22.74 -4.66 7.77
CA THR A 81 -22.98 -3.32 8.33
C THR A 81 -21.85 -2.36 7.97
N PRO A 82 -22.10 -1.03 7.96
CA PRO A 82 -21.05 -0.04 7.73
C PRO A 82 -19.86 -0.15 8.70
N ARG A 83 -20.12 -0.49 9.98
CA ARG A 83 -19.06 -0.71 10.97
C ARG A 83 -18.23 -1.95 10.62
N ALA A 84 -18.88 -3.05 10.27
CA ALA A 84 -18.19 -4.28 9.87
C ALA A 84 -17.33 -4.04 8.60
N HIS A 85 -17.83 -3.25 7.66
CA HIS A 85 -17.07 -2.86 6.47
C HIS A 85 -15.84 -2.01 6.82
N ALA A 86 -15.99 -1.00 7.68
CA ALA A 86 -14.86 -0.19 8.16
C ALA A 86 -13.81 -1.06 8.89
N LEU A 87 -14.25 -2.01 9.72
CA LEU A 87 -13.36 -2.95 10.39
C LEU A 87 -12.59 -3.82 9.38
N ALA A 88 -13.27 -4.42 8.41
CA ALA A 88 -12.64 -5.24 7.37
C ALA A 88 -11.60 -4.46 6.56
N ILE A 89 -11.83 -3.18 6.28
CA ILE A 89 -10.85 -2.30 5.63
C ILE A 89 -9.61 -2.10 6.50
N LEU A 90 -9.78 -1.87 7.81
CA LEU A 90 -8.65 -1.70 8.74
C LEU A 90 -7.88 -3.00 8.97
N GLU A 91 -8.55 -4.16 9.04
CA GLU A 91 -7.93 -5.48 9.11
C GLU A 91 -7.11 -5.77 7.85
N ASN A 92 -7.67 -5.48 6.68
CA ASN A 92 -6.98 -5.59 5.40
C ASN A 92 -5.77 -4.64 5.32
N PHE A 93 -5.90 -3.41 5.83
CA PHE A 93 -4.79 -2.48 5.95
C PHE A 93 -3.67 -3.04 6.83
N HIS A 94 -4.02 -3.60 8.01
CA HIS A 94 -3.09 -4.24 8.92
C HIS A 94 -2.37 -5.43 8.26
N HIS A 95 -3.13 -6.31 7.60
CA HIS A 95 -2.57 -7.44 6.86
C HIS A 95 -1.56 -6.98 5.79
N ASN A 96 -1.92 -5.99 4.98
CA ASN A 96 -1.05 -5.45 3.93
C ASN A 96 0.22 -4.77 4.48
N LEU A 97 0.18 -4.16 5.68
CA LEU A 97 1.38 -3.62 6.33
C LEU A 97 2.39 -4.71 6.71
N ARG A 98 1.93 -5.95 6.91
CA ARG A 98 2.74 -7.10 7.31
C ARG A 98 3.22 -7.95 6.13
N ALA A 99 2.41 -8.04 5.08
CA ALA A 99 2.65 -8.93 3.93
C ALA A 99 3.85 -8.51 3.06
N VAL A 100 4.17 -7.21 3.03
CA VAL A 100 5.32 -6.63 2.30
C VAL A 100 6.04 -5.64 3.22
N PRO A 101 7.30 -5.27 2.97
CA PRO A 101 7.99 -4.25 3.75
C PRO A 101 7.41 -2.83 3.48
N ALA A 102 6.08 -2.70 3.57
CA ALA A 102 5.33 -1.51 3.17
C ALA A 102 5.78 -0.26 3.93
N LEU A 103 6.01 -0.39 5.25
CA LEU A 103 6.50 0.73 6.08
C LEU A 103 7.93 1.13 5.71
N ALA A 104 8.80 0.16 5.41
CA ALA A 104 10.17 0.44 5.00
C ALA A 104 10.21 1.09 3.60
N ILE A 105 9.35 0.65 2.68
CA ILE A 105 9.19 1.27 1.36
C ILE A 105 8.69 2.71 1.54
N LEU A 106 7.63 2.93 2.32
CA LEU A 106 7.10 4.28 2.58
C LEU A 106 8.18 5.17 3.21
N GLY A 107 8.90 4.70 4.23
CA GLY A 107 10.00 5.45 4.85
C GLY A 107 11.10 5.82 3.85
N SER A 108 11.42 4.91 2.93
CA SER A 108 12.39 5.14 1.86
C SER A 108 11.91 6.20 0.86
N LEU A 109 10.62 6.22 0.51
CA LEU A 109 10.05 7.23 -0.39
C LEU A 109 9.97 8.61 0.27
N LEU A 110 9.60 8.66 1.56
CA LEU A 110 9.60 9.90 2.34
C LEU A 110 11.01 10.51 2.48
N ALA A 111 12.03 9.68 2.68
CA ALA A 111 13.42 10.15 2.75
C ALA A 111 13.94 10.76 1.44
N GLU A 112 13.32 10.43 0.32
CA GLU A 112 13.69 10.93 -1.01
C GLU A 112 12.68 11.94 -1.57
N GLU A 113 11.70 12.39 -0.78
CA GLU A 113 10.59 13.25 -1.24
C GLU A 113 11.10 14.54 -1.93
N GLU A 114 12.16 15.15 -1.42
CA GLU A 114 12.73 16.38 -2.02
C GLU A 114 13.44 16.10 -3.35
N ARG A 115 14.04 14.90 -3.54
CA ARG A 115 14.80 14.56 -4.74
C ARG A 115 13.98 13.86 -5.80
N HIS A 116 12.98 13.10 -5.36
CA HIS A 116 12.13 12.24 -6.18
C HIS A 116 10.65 12.33 -5.78
N PRO A 117 10.05 13.56 -5.79
CA PRO A 117 8.66 13.76 -5.38
C PRO A 117 7.67 12.92 -6.20
N GLU A 118 8.02 12.64 -7.46
CA GLU A 118 7.20 11.82 -8.36
C GLU A 118 6.96 10.39 -7.85
N LEU A 119 7.90 9.80 -7.09
CA LEU A 119 7.77 8.46 -6.55
C LEU A 119 6.80 8.43 -5.37
N LEU A 120 6.89 9.40 -4.47
CA LEU A 120 5.96 9.51 -3.35
C LEU A 120 4.55 9.85 -3.86
N GLU A 121 4.42 10.72 -4.83
CA GLU A 121 3.13 11.06 -5.43
C GLU A 121 2.48 9.86 -6.13
N LEU A 122 3.26 9.06 -6.85
CA LEU A 122 2.79 7.80 -7.42
C LEU A 122 2.32 6.81 -6.33
N PHE A 123 3.04 6.72 -5.21
CA PHE A 123 2.63 5.88 -4.08
C PHE A 123 1.33 6.40 -3.44
N LYS A 124 1.21 7.71 -3.25
CA LYS A 124 -0.04 8.33 -2.75
C LYS A 124 -1.23 7.96 -3.63
N THR A 125 -1.15 8.23 -4.92
CA THR A 125 -2.26 8.04 -5.86
C THR A 125 -2.62 6.56 -6.08
N ARG A 126 -1.64 5.65 -6.07
CA ARG A 126 -1.87 4.23 -6.35
C ARG A 126 -2.23 3.41 -5.12
N ILE A 127 -1.73 3.78 -3.95
CA ILE A 127 -1.83 2.97 -2.73
C ILE A 127 -2.63 3.68 -1.64
N VAL A 128 -2.31 4.95 -1.35
CA VAL A 128 -2.87 5.63 -0.18
C VAL A 128 -4.29 6.11 -0.43
N GLU A 129 -4.51 6.87 -1.51
CA GLU A 129 -5.79 7.51 -1.80
C GLU A 129 -6.95 6.54 -2.01
N PRO A 130 -6.82 5.44 -2.78
CA PRO A 130 -7.90 4.48 -2.94
C PRO A 130 -8.35 3.87 -1.60
N ARG A 131 -7.39 3.55 -0.72
CA ARG A 131 -7.70 2.98 0.60
C ARG A 131 -8.36 3.98 1.54
N ARG A 132 -7.88 5.23 1.54
CA ARG A 132 -8.51 6.32 2.29
C ARG A 132 -9.93 6.54 1.83
N ALA A 133 -10.18 6.52 0.53
CA ALA A 133 -11.51 6.67 -0.05
C ALA A 133 -12.46 5.56 0.40
N LEU A 134 -12.03 4.29 0.37
CA LEU A 134 -12.82 3.16 0.85
C LEU A 134 -13.19 3.28 2.33
N LEU A 135 -12.22 3.59 3.20
CA LEU A 135 -12.47 3.76 4.63
C LEU A 135 -13.42 4.95 4.88
N ARG A 136 -13.19 6.08 4.22
CA ARG A 136 -14.05 7.25 4.32
C ARG A 136 -15.50 6.97 3.89
N GLN A 137 -15.68 6.19 2.82
CA GLN A 137 -17.02 5.75 2.37
C GLN A 137 -17.71 4.87 3.41
N ALA A 138 -17.00 3.90 4.00
CA ALA A 138 -17.54 3.05 5.05
C ALA A 138 -17.94 3.86 6.30
N LEU A 139 -17.12 4.84 6.69
CA LEU A 139 -17.43 5.76 7.80
C LEU A 139 -18.64 6.67 7.48
N ALA A 140 -18.75 7.15 6.23
CA ALA A 140 -19.86 7.98 5.77
C ALA A 140 -21.20 7.24 5.73
N ALA A 141 -21.18 5.93 5.45
CA ALA A 141 -22.37 5.09 5.44
C ALA A 141 -22.92 4.81 6.86
N GLY A 142 -22.18 5.13 7.91
CA GLY A 142 -22.53 4.88 9.30
C GLY A 142 -22.92 6.13 10.08
N CYS A 143 -23.11 5.97 11.39
CA CYS A 143 -23.56 7.03 12.31
C CYS A 143 -22.53 8.15 12.56
N LEU A 144 -21.35 8.07 11.99
CA LEU A 144 -20.27 9.05 12.16
C LEU A 144 -20.33 10.18 11.13
N ALA A 145 -21.12 10.04 10.06
CA ALA A 145 -21.22 11.01 8.99
C ALA A 145 -21.56 12.44 9.47
N ASP A 146 -22.46 12.55 10.43
CA ASP A 146 -22.95 13.84 10.96
C ASP A 146 -22.22 14.30 12.22
N ARG A 147 -21.26 13.52 12.73
CA ARG A 147 -20.65 13.73 14.06
C ARG A 147 -19.17 14.08 14.01
N ALA A 148 -18.50 13.84 12.92
CA ALA A 148 -17.05 14.01 12.81
C ALA A 148 -16.64 14.46 11.41
N ASP A 149 -15.54 15.18 11.34
CA ASP A 149 -14.81 15.36 10.10
C ASP A 149 -14.23 14.00 9.65
N LEU A 150 -14.81 13.43 8.60
CA LEU A 150 -14.44 12.10 8.11
C LEU A 150 -13.01 12.03 7.59
N ASP A 151 -12.44 13.13 7.13
CA ASP A 151 -11.06 13.16 6.66
C ASP A 151 -10.08 13.13 7.84
N VAL A 152 -10.35 13.89 8.88
CA VAL A 152 -9.61 13.84 10.15
C VAL A 152 -9.73 12.46 10.77
N LEU A 153 -10.94 11.91 10.85
CA LEU A 153 -11.20 10.59 11.44
C LEU A 153 -10.47 9.46 10.66
N THR A 154 -10.52 9.50 9.32
CA THR A 154 -9.77 8.57 8.47
C THR A 154 -8.26 8.66 8.73
N SER A 155 -7.74 9.89 8.88
CA SER A 155 -6.33 10.13 9.19
C SER A 155 -5.94 9.62 10.58
N MET A 156 -6.79 9.79 11.59
CA MET A 156 -6.58 9.27 12.94
C MET A 156 -6.55 7.75 12.96
N LEU A 157 -7.51 7.09 12.31
CA LEU A 157 -7.60 5.63 12.27
C LEU A 157 -6.37 5.00 11.58
N ILE A 158 -5.98 5.51 10.41
CA ILE A 158 -4.79 5.03 9.69
C ILE A 158 -3.51 5.41 10.45
N GLY A 159 -3.42 6.62 10.97
CA GLY A 159 -2.27 7.13 11.73
C GLY A 159 -1.97 6.33 12.99
N ALA A 160 -3.01 5.75 13.63
CA ALA A 160 -2.86 4.91 14.81
C ALA A 160 -1.98 3.67 14.55
N PHE A 161 -1.96 3.12 13.33
CA PHE A 161 -1.09 1.99 12.98
C PHE A 161 0.37 2.42 12.89
N TYR A 162 0.66 3.57 12.28
CA TYR A 162 2.02 4.11 12.21
C TYR A 162 2.54 4.48 13.60
N ALA A 163 1.73 5.18 14.39
CA ALA A 163 2.07 5.56 15.77
C ALA A 163 2.36 4.31 16.62
N ARG A 164 1.53 3.27 16.50
CA ARG A 164 1.74 2.01 17.22
C ARG A 164 3.03 1.31 16.80
N HIS A 165 3.33 1.27 15.50
CA HIS A 165 4.56 0.69 14.98
C HIS A 165 5.81 1.40 15.54
N LEU A 166 5.78 2.72 15.67
CA LEU A 166 6.89 3.53 16.15
C LEU A 166 7.12 3.42 17.67
N THR A 167 6.06 3.14 18.45
CA THR A 167 6.11 3.23 19.91
C THR A 167 6.12 1.88 20.63
N ALA A 168 5.96 0.77 19.92
CA ALA A 168 5.84 -0.54 20.53
C ALA A 168 6.46 -1.66 19.68
N ALA A 169 6.60 -2.85 20.27
CA ALA A 169 7.17 -4.04 19.66
C ALA A 169 6.29 -4.67 18.55
N GLY A 170 5.45 -3.90 17.90
CA GLY A 170 4.59 -4.35 16.81
C GLY A 170 3.15 -3.92 16.96
N ILE A 171 2.34 -4.25 15.95
CA ILE A 171 0.92 -3.95 15.90
C ILE A 171 0.17 -5.25 16.23
N PRO A 172 -0.61 -5.32 17.36
CA PRO A 172 -1.37 -6.51 17.73
C PRO A 172 -2.43 -6.88 16.70
N GLU A 173 -2.83 -8.14 16.64
CA GLU A 173 -3.87 -8.62 15.72
C GLU A 173 -5.23 -7.93 15.96
N ASP A 174 -5.55 -7.64 17.22
CA ASP A 174 -6.80 -6.98 17.64
C ASP A 174 -6.77 -5.45 17.45
N TRP A 175 -5.65 -4.88 16.95
CA TRP A 175 -5.47 -3.44 16.83
C TRP A 175 -6.52 -2.75 15.94
N PRO A 176 -6.93 -3.32 14.79
CA PRO A 176 -7.99 -2.75 13.96
C PRO A 176 -9.31 -2.52 14.72
N ASP A 177 -9.79 -3.53 15.46
CA ASP A 177 -11.04 -3.41 16.24
C ASP A 177 -10.90 -2.43 17.40
N ARG A 178 -9.77 -2.42 18.10
CA ARG A 178 -9.48 -1.48 19.20
C ARG A 178 -9.47 -0.04 18.71
N VAL A 179 -8.83 0.24 17.58
CA VAL A 179 -8.75 1.59 17.00
C VAL A 179 -10.14 2.04 16.53
N LEU A 180 -10.87 1.17 15.84
CA LEU A 180 -12.23 1.48 15.40
C LEU A 180 -13.16 1.64 16.60
N GLY A 181 -13.07 0.76 17.60
CA GLY A 181 -13.88 0.79 18.82
C GLY A 181 -13.71 2.07 19.65
N ALA A 182 -12.56 2.72 19.59
CA ALA A 182 -12.32 3.98 20.27
C ALA A 182 -13.18 5.14 19.72
N VAL A 183 -13.58 5.09 18.46
CA VAL A 183 -14.39 6.13 17.79
C VAL A 183 -15.78 5.65 17.41
N TRP A 184 -15.94 4.36 17.24
CA TRP A 184 -17.19 3.70 16.88
C TRP A 184 -17.36 2.41 17.69
N PRO A 185 -17.87 2.48 18.94
CA PRO A 185 -18.06 1.33 19.79
C PRO A 185 -18.96 0.29 19.11
N PRO A 186 -18.77 -1.01 19.35
CA PRO A 186 -19.72 -2.03 18.97
C PRO A 186 -21.04 -1.71 19.68
N ASP A 187 -22.16 -1.69 18.93
CA ASP A 187 -23.51 -1.49 19.44
C ASP A 187 -23.81 -0.21 20.24
N ALA A 188 -23.63 0.95 19.59
CA ALA A 188 -24.44 2.12 19.95
C ALA A 188 -25.90 1.99 19.42
N GLY A 189 -26.28 0.81 18.98
CA GLY A 189 -27.60 0.51 18.41
C GLY A 189 -28.37 -0.48 19.26
N THR A 190 -28.86 -0.07 20.39
CA THR A 190 -30.18 -0.35 21.01
C THR A 190 -30.12 0.10 22.46
N ALA A 191 -30.27 1.39 22.70
CA ALA A 191 -30.69 1.80 24.04
C ALA A 191 -32.08 1.19 24.26
N PRO A 192 -32.29 0.37 25.33
CA PRO A 192 -33.62 -0.10 25.65
C PRO A 192 -34.50 1.12 25.87
N GLY A 193 -35.61 1.20 25.12
CA GLY A 193 -36.56 2.28 25.21
C GLY A 193 -36.88 2.60 26.67
N ARG A 194 -36.61 3.84 27.10
CA ARG A 194 -37.16 4.34 28.35
C ARG A 194 -38.68 4.32 28.20
N GLN A 195 -39.30 3.28 28.73
CA GLN A 195 -40.72 3.30 29.03
C GLN A 195 -40.94 4.37 30.12
N ARG A 196 -41.72 5.37 29.76
CA ARG A 196 -42.34 6.30 30.73
C ARG A 196 -43.64 5.70 31.25
#